data_964636d312d7b2d742d0ba9c857a0710
#
_entry.id   964636d312d7b2d742d0ba9c857a0710
#
_cell.length_a   1.000
_cell.length_b   1.000
_cell.length_c   1.000
_cell.angle_alpha   90.00
_cell.angle_beta   90.00
_cell.angle_gamma   90.00
#
_symmetry.space_group_name_H-M   'P 1'
#
loop_
_entity.id
_entity.type
_entity.pdbx_description
1 polymer ?
#
loop_
_entity_poly.entity_id
_entity_poly.type
_entity_poly.pdbx_seq_one_letter_code
_entity_poly.pdbx_strand_id
1 'polypeptide(L)'
;MSKAPCLRVPKALGEKAITLTRSLHLFDQELMVQRVGDHLYIPLTSFPPPTLIQKLEEGLPKFEISAHRFPERAKRPLKLLDVLEDRLPPHLLASLPQAIDFVGDVAVLEVPPELEGYKGIVGEAILKTHKRVRTVLAKSGAVEGVYRLREFEVIAGVSKTETLHKEHGCVYHVDLARAYFSPRLSYEHHRVALEVRDGETVVDMFAGVGPFSILIAKRHKDVRVYAIDINPYAVHYLKKNIAANHVQEKVTPILGDVEEVVDERLTGIADRVIMNLPERAVEYVNVACEALKIERGVMHYYVFTSAPDPLEAARVRLTEAVKQSNRHLKILLARIVRATAPFTWQVAVDAEIH
;
A
#
# COMPACT_ATOMS: atom_id res chain seq x y z
N MET A 1 -27.97 8.44 -17.61
CA MET A 1 -28.60 9.79 -17.55
C MET A 1 -30.09 9.62 -17.31
N SER A 2 -30.58 10.08 -16.19
CA SER A 2 -31.98 9.98 -15.79
C SER A 2 -32.72 11.28 -16.12
N LYS A 3 -33.94 11.17 -16.65
CA LYS A 3 -34.79 12.34 -16.92
C LYS A 3 -35.53 12.70 -15.60
N ALA A 4 -35.32 13.92 -15.10
CA ALA A 4 -35.97 14.39 -13.89
C ALA A 4 -36.51 15.81 -14.05
N PRO A 5 -37.51 16.21 -13.21
CA PRO A 5 -37.89 17.60 -13.06
C PRO A 5 -36.70 18.46 -12.65
N CYS A 6 -36.68 19.70 -13.05
CA CYS A 6 -35.58 20.61 -12.68
C CYS A 6 -36.01 22.06 -12.56
N LEU A 7 -35.25 22.79 -11.76
CA LEU A 7 -35.29 24.23 -11.71
C LEU A 7 -34.16 24.79 -12.59
N ARG A 8 -34.50 25.52 -13.64
CA ARG A 8 -33.56 26.25 -14.49
C ARG A 8 -33.42 27.67 -13.97
N VAL A 9 -32.20 28.09 -13.64
CA VAL A 9 -31.91 29.42 -13.14
C VAL A 9 -30.70 30.03 -13.83
N PRO A 10 -30.57 31.36 -13.94
CA PRO A 10 -29.34 32.00 -14.33
C PRO A 10 -28.21 31.62 -13.37
N LYS A 11 -26.98 31.48 -13.87
CA LYS A 11 -25.78 31.08 -13.08
C LYS A 11 -25.61 31.92 -11.81
N ALA A 12 -25.87 33.23 -11.89
CA ALA A 12 -25.75 34.13 -10.74
C ALA A 12 -26.67 33.77 -9.55
N LEU A 13 -27.77 33.08 -9.81
CA LEU A 13 -28.75 32.66 -8.81
C LEU A 13 -28.54 31.20 -8.34
N GLY A 14 -27.52 30.49 -8.87
CA GLY A 14 -27.36 29.06 -8.69
C GLY A 14 -27.22 28.63 -7.24
N GLU A 15 -26.36 29.30 -6.45
CA GLU A 15 -26.14 28.97 -5.04
C GLU A 15 -27.42 29.17 -4.21
N LYS A 16 -28.07 30.32 -4.43
CA LYS A 16 -29.34 30.62 -3.76
C LYS A 16 -30.43 29.61 -4.09
N ALA A 17 -30.53 29.21 -5.36
CA ALA A 17 -31.52 28.24 -5.81
C ALA A 17 -31.24 26.83 -5.25
N ILE A 18 -29.97 26.39 -5.18
CA ILE A 18 -29.59 25.11 -4.56
C ILE A 18 -29.92 25.12 -3.06
N THR A 19 -29.61 26.19 -2.37
CA THR A 19 -29.90 26.33 -0.93
C THR A 19 -31.40 26.30 -0.67
N LEU A 20 -32.18 27.04 -1.46
CA LEU A 20 -33.63 27.09 -1.33
C LEU A 20 -34.29 25.75 -1.67
N THR A 21 -33.90 25.08 -2.75
CA THR A 21 -34.44 23.75 -3.10
C THR A 21 -34.10 22.68 -2.07
N ARG A 22 -32.94 22.78 -1.41
CA ARG A 22 -32.59 21.90 -0.28
C ARG A 22 -33.45 22.17 0.96
N SER A 23 -33.66 23.42 1.35
CA SER A 23 -34.50 23.77 2.50
C SER A 23 -35.97 23.39 2.31
N LEU A 24 -36.43 23.35 1.06
CA LEU A 24 -37.75 22.87 0.68
C LEU A 24 -37.86 21.37 0.45
N HIS A 25 -36.81 20.60 0.67
CA HIS A 25 -36.71 19.14 0.40
C HIS A 25 -37.05 18.74 -1.05
N LEU A 26 -36.82 19.65 -1.99
CA LEU A 26 -37.06 19.42 -3.42
C LEU A 26 -35.81 18.96 -4.16
N PHE A 27 -34.61 19.22 -3.63
CA PHE A 27 -33.35 18.94 -4.31
C PHE A 27 -33.07 17.44 -4.40
N ASP A 28 -32.89 16.92 -5.63
CA ASP A 28 -32.48 15.54 -5.84
C ASP A 28 -30.97 15.41 -5.65
N GLN A 29 -30.58 14.73 -4.57
CA GLN A 29 -29.18 14.52 -4.20
C GLN A 29 -28.48 13.43 -5.02
N GLU A 30 -29.22 12.57 -5.70
CA GLU A 30 -28.67 11.48 -6.52
C GLU A 30 -28.24 11.96 -7.90
N LEU A 31 -28.71 13.13 -8.33
CA LEU A 31 -28.43 13.70 -9.64
C LEU A 31 -27.44 14.88 -9.55
N MET A 32 -26.66 15.08 -10.61
CA MET A 32 -25.67 16.16 -10.68
C MET A 32 -26.30 17.41 -11.30
N VAL A 33 -26.18 18.55 -10.60
CA VAL A 33 -26.49 19.87 -11.20
C VAL A 33 -25.73 20.04 -12.50
N GLN A 34 -26.40 20.48 -13.55
CA GLN A 34 -25.79 20.73 -14.85
C GLN A 34 -25.74 22.22 -15.18
N ARG A 35 -24.67 22.62 -15.87
CA ARG A 35 -24.53 23.94 -16.47
C ARG A 35 -24.63 23.82 -17.98
N VAL A 36 -25.56 24.60 -18.56
CA VAL A 36 -25.66 24.73 -20.02
C VAL A 36 -25.68 26.25 -20.34
N GLY A 37 -24.62 26.74 -20.93
CA GLY A 37 -24.41 28.17 -21.18
C GLY A 37 -24.40 28.97 -19.86
N ASP A 38 -25.26 29.98 -19.77
CA ASP A 38 -25.38 30.86 -18.60
C ASP A 38 -26.48 30.40 -17.61
N HIS A 39 -26.99 29.18 -17.75
CA HIS A 39 -28.02 28.63 -16.89
C HIS A 39 -27.51 27.39 -16.15
N LEU A 40 -28.05 27.23 -14.92
CA LEU A 40 -27.93 25.99 -14.12
C LEU A 40 -29.26 25.27 -14.15
N TYR A 41 -29.19 23.96 -14.32
CA TYR A 41 -30.28 23.02 -14.21
C TYR A 41 -30.10 22.25 -12.91
N ILE A 42 -30.98 22.49 -11.95
CA ILE A 42 -30.94 21.93 -10.60
C ILE A 42 -32.00 20.81 -10.55
N PRO A 43 -31.58 19.54 -10.36
CA PRO A 43 -32.52 18.42 -10.36
C PRO A 43 -33.43 18.46 -9.14
N LEU A 44 -34.69 18.12 -9.35
CA LEU A 44 -35.72 18.04 -8.32
C LEU A 44 -36.23 16.60 -8.20
N THR A 45 -36.59 16.20 -6.97
CA THR A 45 -37.15 14.87 -6.66
C THR A 45 -38.53 14.64 -7.30
N SER A 46 -39.30 15.72 -7.48
CA SER A 46 -40.60 15.74 -8.13
C SER A 46 -40.94 17.14 -8.65
N PHE A 47 -41.98 17.26 -9.48
CA PHE A 47 -42.51 18.57 -9.82
C PHE A 47 -43.09 19.22 -8.52
N PRO A 48 -42.67 20.47 -8.18
CA PRO A 48 -43.14 21.12 -6.98
C PRO A 48 -44.64 21.45 -7.05
N PRO A 49 -45.39 21.22 -5.97
CA PRO A 49 -46.78 21.62 -5.90
C PRO A 49 -46.91 23.16 -5.83
N PRO A 50 -48.11 23.72 -6.14
CA PRO A 50 -48.32 25.19 -6.15
C PRO A 50 -47.85 25.94 -4.92
N THR A 51 -48.00 25.35 -3.73
CA THR A 51 -47.55 25.93 -2.45
C THR A 51 -46.01 26.07 -2.37
N LEU A 52 -45.26 25.17 -2.98
CA LEU A 52 -43.81 25.26 -3.01
C LEU A 52 -43.31 26.12 -4.18
N ILE A 53 -44.10 26.25 -5.28
CA ILE A 53 -43.80 27.19 -6.35
C ILE A 53 -43.88 28.62 -5.82
N GLN A 54 -44.87 28.97 -5.05
CA GLN A 54 -44.99 30.30 -4.38
C GLN A 54 -43.75 30.62 -3.55
N LYS A 55 -43.26 29.66 -2.74
CA LYS A 55 -42.02 29.85 -1.97
C LYS A 55 -40.77 30.01 -2.84
N LEU A 56 -40.72 29.35 -3.99
CA LEU A 56 -39.64 29.55 -4.96
C LEU A 56 -39.72 30.94 -5.58
N GLU A 57 -40.90 31.47 -5.91
CA GLU A 57 -41.12 32.82 -6.42
C GLU A 57 -40.73 33.91 -5.41
N GLU A 58 -41.03 33.72 -4.14
CA GLU A 58 -40.61 34.62 -3.05
C GLU A 58 -39.07 34.65 -2.89
N GLY A 59 -38.43 33.50 -3.12
CA GLY A 59 -36.97 33.33 -2.94
C GLY A 59 -36.11 33.63 -4.16
N LEU A 60 -36.63 33.46 -5.37
CA LEU A 60 -35.87 33.56 -6.62
C LEU A 60 -36.55 34.50 -7.62
N PRO A 61 -35.87 35.57 -8.07
CA PRO A 61 -36.45 36.56 -8.97
C PRO A 61 -36.67 36.03 -10.41
N LYS A 62 -36.00 34.95 -10.79
CA LYS A 62 -36.10 34.37 -12.13
C LYS A 62 -35.77 32.89 -12.12
N PHE A 63 -36.72 32.04 -12.50
CA PHE A 63 -36.51 30.61 -12.70
C PHE A 63 -37.54 30.03 -13.65
N GLU A 64 -37.30 28.80 -14.08
CA GLU A 64 -38.22 28.02 -14.93
C GLU A 64 -38.23 26.58 -14.42
N ILE A 65 -39.41 25.97 -14.36
CA ILE A 65 -39.57 24.56 -14.00
C ILE A 65 -39.73 23.78 -15.30
N SER A 66 -38.87 22.80 -15.54
CA SER A 66 -38.88 21.98 -16.74
C SER A 66 -38.41 20.56 -16.41
N ALA A 67 -38.24 19.72 -17.42
CA ALA A 67 -37.63 18.40 -17.28
C ALA A 67 -36.33 18.37 -18.07
N HIS A 68 -35.27 17.85 -17.47
CA HIS A 68 -33.94 17.76 -18.08
C HIS A 68 -33.33 16.38 -17.84
N ARG A 69 -32.28 16.01 -18.62
CA ARG A 69 -31.54 14.76 -18.43
C ARG A 69 -30.28 15.05 -17.59
N PHE A 70 -30.15 14.36 -16.48
CA PHE A 70 -29.05 14.53 -15.54
C PHE A 70 -28.16 13.30 -15.49
N PRO A 71 -26.83 13.48 -15.38
CA PRO A 71 -25.94 12.43 -14.92
C PRO A 71 -26.27 12.08 -13.47
N GLU A 72 -26.24 10.80 -13.16
CA GLU A 72 -26.32 10.35 -11.77
C GLU A 72 -25.05 10.79 -11.04
N ARG A 73 -25.21 11.25 -9.81
CA ARG A 73 -24.08 11.53 -8.94
C ARG A 73 -23.44 10.20 -8.58
N ALA A 74 -22.12 10.09 -8.78
CA ALA A 74 -21.41 8.93 -8.29
C ALA A 74 -21.74 8.72 -6.80
N LYS A 75 -22.29 7.56 -6.46
CA LYS A 75 -22.60 7.23 -5.06
C LYS A 75 -21.33 7.41 -4.25
N ARG A 76 -21.42 8.19 -3.18
CA ARG A 76 -20.29 8.39 -2.26
C ARG A 76 -19.77 7.01 -1.85
N PRO A 77 -18.45 6.74 -1.97
CA PRO A 77 -17.93 5.45 -1.54
C PRO A 77 -18.31 5.21 -0.08
N LEU A 78 -18.89 4.06 0.17
CA LEU A 78 -19.35 3.66 1.50
C LEU A 78 -18.12 3.57 2.41
N LYS A 79 -18.12 4.28 3.52
CA LYS A 79 -17.04 4.22 4.51
C LYS A 79 -17.30 3.06 5.48
N LEU A 80 -16.23 2.54 6.08
CA LEU A 80 -16.33 1.48 7.09
C LEU A 80 -17.23 1.90 8.26
N LEU A 81 -17.09 3.16 8.70
CA LEU A 81 -17.91 3.73 9.76
C LEU A 81 -19.41 3.71 9.41
N ASP A 82 -19.77 4.10 8.17
CA ASP A 82 -21.18 4.16 7.71
C ASP A 82 -21.88 2.77 7.74
N VAL A 83 -21.09 1.70 7.67
CA VAL A 83 -21.59 0.30 7.72
C VAL A 83 -21.68 -0.22 9.15
N LEU A 84 -20.88 0.33 10.06
CA LEU A 84 -20.71 -0.20 11.41
C LEU A 84 -21.44 0.60 12.47
N GLU A 85 -21.86 1.85 12.20
CA GLU A 85 -22.50 2.73 13.20
C GLU A 85 -23.78 2.15 13.82
N ASP A 86 -24.55 1.36 13.05
CA ASP A 86 -25.76 0.67 13.53
C ASP A 86 -25.49 -0.77 14.00
N ARG A 87 -24.25 -1.26 13.87
CA ARG A 87 -23.88 -2.68 14.15
C ARG A 87 -22.95 -2.83 15.35
N LEU A 88 -22.30 -1.75 15.77
CA LEU A 88 -21.39 -1.71 16.91
C LEU A 88 -21.85 -0.70 17.96
N PRO A 89 -21.61 -0.98 19.26
CA PRO A 89 -21.75 0.01 20.29
C PRO A 89 -20.94 1.28 19.98
N PRO A 90 -21.46 2.51 20.23
CA PRO A 90 -20.82 3.76 19.86
C PRO A 90 -19.36 3.92 20.37
N HIS A 91 -19.07 3.41 21.59
CA HIS A 91 -17.74 3.51 22.17
C HIS A 91 -16.70 2.64 21.42
N LEU A 92 -17.11 1.57 20.73
CA LEU A 92 -16.21 0.72 19.93
C LEU A 92 -15.90 1.29 18.54
N LEU A 93 -16.70 2.24 18.05
CA LEU A 93 -16.43 2.89 16.76
C LEU A 93 -15.12 3.67 16.77
N ALA A 94 -14.70 4.20 17.92
CA ALA A 94 -13.41 4.89 18.07
C ALA A 94 -12.21 3.93 18.03
N SER A 95 -12.42 2.65 18.33
CA SER A 95 -11.39 1.60 18.32
C SER A 95 -11.24 0.91 16.95
N LEU A 96 -12.00 1.34 15.93
CA LEU A 96 -11.90 0.71 14.60
C LEU A 96 -10.47 0.78 14.04
N PRO A 97 -9.97 -0.31 13.42
CA PRO A 97 -8.64 -0.35 12.83
C PRO A 97 -8.45 0.76 11.80
N GLN A 98 -7.47 1.63 12.03
CA GLN A 98 -7.14 2.74 11.13
C GLN A 98 -6.22 2.31 9.98
N ALA A 99 -5.51 1.20 10.14
CA ALA A 99 -4.58 0.68 9.15
C ALA A 99 -5.03 -0.70 8.65
N ILE A 100 -5.40 -0.76 7.39
CA ILE A 100 -5.72 -2.00 6.67
C ILE A 100 -4.73 -2.13 5.52
N ASP A 101 -4.02 -3.25 5.47
CA ASP A 101 -3.13 -3.57 4.37
C ASP A 101 -3.89 -4.34 3.28
N PHE A 102 -3.83 -3.88 2.05
CA PHE A 102 -4.46 -4.55 0.92
C PHE A 102 -3.40 -5.24 0.06
N VAL A 103 -3.44 -6.56 0.01
CA VAL A 103 -2.54 -7.37 -0.82
C VAL A 103 -3.42 -8.13 -1.81
N GLY A 104 -3.42 -7.73 -3.08
CA GLY A 104 -4.32 -8.27 -4.08
C GLY A 104 -5.79 -8.15 -3.69
N ASP A 105 -6.45 -9.29 -3.51
CA ASP A 105 -7.85 -9.40 -3.06
C ASP A 105 -7.99 -9.76 -1.56
N VAL A 106 -6.91 -9.65 -0.79
CA VAL A 106 -6.87 -9.90 0.65
C VAL A 106 -6.67 -8.60 1.41
N ALA A 107 -7.50 -8.35 2.42
CA ALA A 107 -7.32 -7.29 3.40
C ALA A 107 -6.74 -7.88 4.69
N VAL A 108 -5.71 -7.25 5.23
CA VAL A 108 -5.03 -7.67 6.46
C VAL A 108 -5.09 -6.54 7.47
N LEU A 109 -5.56 -6.83 8.68
CA LEU A 109 -5.65 -5.84 9.75
C LEU A 109 -5.25 -6.45 11.10
N GLU A 110 -4.95 -5.56 12.04
CA GLU A 110 -4.82 -5.88 13.45
C GLU A 110 -6.13 -5.54 14.14
N VAL A 111 -6.72 -6.49 14.85
CA VAL A 111 -7.97 -6.30 15.57
C VAL A 111 -7.63 -5.90 17.01
N PRO A 112 -8.03 -4.71 17.47
CA PRO A 112 -7.86 -4.33 18.87
C PRO A 112 -8.61 -5.28 19.81
N PRO A 113 -8.10 -5.50 21.04
CA PRO A 113 -8.73 -6.42 22.01
C PRO A 113 -10.22 -6.12 22.25
N GLU A 114 -10.62 -4.86 22.26
CA GLU A 114 -12.02 -4.41 22.48
C GLU A 114 -12.94 -4.85 21.35
N LEU A 115 -12.41 -5.10 20.16
CA LEU A 115 -13.14 -5.53 18.98
C LEU A 115 -13.05 -7.03 18.71
N GLU A 116 -12.38 -7.80 19.56
CA GLU A 116 -12.20 -9.25 19.36
C GLU A 116 -13.52 -10.00 19.19
N GLY A 117 -14.52 -9.68 20.01
CA GLY A 117 -15.88 -10.26 19.90
C GLY A 117 -16.68 -9.81 18.67
N TYR A 118 -16.20 -8.78 17.96
CA TYR A 118 -16.87 -8.17 16.81
C TYR A 118 -16.07 -8.32 15.51
N LYS A 119 -14.94 -9.02 15.50
CA LYS A 119 -14.03 -9.13 14.36
C LYS A 119 -14.73 -9.62 13.08
N GLY A 120 -15.67 -10.55 13.17
CA GLY A 120 -16.47 -11.00 12.02
C GLY A 120 -17.32 -9.86 11.42
N ILE A 121 -17.94 -9.04 12.26
CA ILE A 121 -18.75 -7.88 11.83
C ILE A 121 -17.87 -6.84 11.13
N VAL A 122 -16.68 -6.58 11.67
CA VAL A 122 -15.68 -5.68 11.05
C VAL A 122 -15.22 -6.23 9.70
N GLY A 123 -14.93 -7.53 9.63
CA GLY A 123 -14.55 -8.21 8.39
C GLY A 123 -15.61 -8.11 7.29
N GLU A 124 -16.89 -8.38 7.61
CA GLU A 124 -18.01 -8.23 6.69
C GLU A 124 -18.16 -6.78 6.19
N ALA A 125 -17.98 -5.80 7.07
CA ALA A 125 -18.04 -4.40 6.70
C ALA A 125 -16.91 -4.02 5.74
N ILE A 126 -15.70 -4.57 5.91
CA ILE A 126 -14.58 -4.40 4.96
C ILE A 126 -14.94 -4.99 3.60
N LEU A 127 -15.48 -6.20 3.53
CA LEU A 127 -15.94 -6.81 2.26
C LEU A 127 -17.02 -5.96 1.56
N LYS A 128 -17.93 -5.36 2.33
CA LYS A 128 -19.01 -4.51 1.81
C LYS A 128 -18.47 -3.20 1.23
N THR A 129 -17.48 -2.60 1.88
CA THR A 129 -16.91 -1.30 1.51
C THR A 129 -15.84 -1.42 0.41
N HIS A 130 -15.11 -2.54 0.34
CA HIS A 130 -14.01 -2.78 -0.58
C HIS A 130 -14.35 -3.92 -1.56
N LYS A 131 -15.03 -3.61 -2.64
CA LYS A 131 -15.58 -4.58 -3.62
C LYS A 131 -14.54 -5.53 -4.26
N ARG A 132 -13.27 -5.19 -4.22
CA ARG A 132 -12.17 -6.03 -4.74
C ARG A 132 -11.67 -7.05 -3.72
N VAL A 133 -11.95 -6.82 -2.44
CA VAL A 133 -11.53 -7.71 -1.35
C VAL A 133 -12.45 -8.93 -1.33
N ARG A 134 -11.86 -10.11 -1.22
CA ARG A 134 -12.55 -11.41 -1.12
C ARG A 134 -12.27 -12.11 0.18
N THR A 135 -11.19 -11.75 0.87
CA THR A 135 -10.78 -12.34 2.14
C THR A 135 -10.34 -11.24 3.08
N VAL A 136 -10.74 -11.34 4.34
CA VAL A 136 -10.27 -10.45 5.40
C VAL A 136 -9.56 -11.30 6.45
N LEU A 137 -8.29 -10.99 6.69
CA LEU A 137 -7.42 -11.65 7.65
C LEU A 137 -7.16 -10.74 8.85
N ALA A 138 -7.40 -11.25 10.05
CA ALA A 138 -6.87 -10.67 11.27
C ALA A 138 -5.48 -11.24 11.55
N LYS A 139 -4.55 -10.38 11.98
CA LYS A 139 -3.24 -10.80 12.47
C LYS A 139 -3.42 -11.51 13.81
N SER A 140 -2.92 -12.74 13.90
CA SER A 140 -2.94 -13.55 15.11
C SER A 140 -1.50 -13.79 15.55
N GLY A 141 -1.11 -13.23 16.71
CA GLY A 141 0.25 -13.34 17.21
C GLY A 141 1.29 -12.40 16.59
N ALA A 142 2.52 -12.51 17.08
CA ALA A 142 3.68 -11.80 16.59
C ALA A 142 4.25 -12.43 15.30
N VAL A 143 5.24 -11.77 14.69
CA VAL A 143 6.04 -12.40 13.63
C VAL A 143 7.06 -13.30 14.30
N GLU A 144 7.09 -14.60 13.98
CA GLU A 144 7.92 -15.58 14.66
C GLU A 144 8.74 -16.44 13.69
N GLY A 145 9.77 -17.08 14.25
CA GLY A 145 10.63 -18.03 13.56
C GLY A 145 11.59 -17.43 12.53
N VAL A 146 12.46 -18.30 11.99
CA VAL A 146 13.50 -17.94 11.01
C VAL A 146 12.88 -17.35 9.71
N TYR A 147 11.71 -17.83 9.32
CA TYR A 147 11.02 -17.36 8.10
C TYR A 147 10.18 -16.09 8.32
N ARG A 148 10.12 -15.55 9.54
CA ARG A 148 9.36 -14.34 9.89
C ARG A 148 7.90 -14.43 9.47
N LEU A 149 7.27 -15.54 9.73
CA LEU A 149 5.87 -15.78 9.42
C LEU A 149 4.97 -15.24 10.52
N ARG A 150 3.78 -14.89 10.13
CA ARG A 150 2.71 -14.47 11.05
C ARG A 150 1.51 -15.38 10.84
N GLU A 151 0.88 -15.74 11.93
CA GLU A 151 -0.40 -16.42 11.87
C GLU A 151 -1.52 -15.44 11.52
N PHE A 152 -2.50 -15.95 10.80
CA PHE A 152 -3.68 -15.21 10.39
C PHE A 152 -4.94 -16.00 10.70
N GLU A 153 -5.96 -15.28 11.15
CA GLU A 153 -7.31 -15.79 11.24
C GLU A 153 -8.16 -15.20 10.11
N VAL A 154 -8.91 -16.03 9.41
CA VAL A 154 -9.89 -15.57 8.42
C VAL A 154 -11.13 -15.09 9.15
N ILE A 155 -11.37 -13.79 9.19
CA ILE A 155 -12.51 -13.19 9.91
C ILE A 155 -13.71 -12.91 9.01
N ALA A 156 -13.52 -12.88 7.68
CA ALA A 156 -14.61 -12.78 6.72
C ALA A 156 -14.18 -13.20 5.30
N GLY A 157 -15.13 -13.63 4.49
CA GLY A 157 -14.95 -13.96 3.08
C GLY A 157 -14.46 -15.38 2.83
N VAL A 158 -13.65 -15.56 1.77
CA VAL A 158 -13.13 -16.86 1.36
C VAL A 158 -11.97 -17.25 2.25
N SER A 159 -11.94 -18.53 2.69
CA SER A 159 -10.82 -19.04 3.51
C SER A 159 -9.60 -19.30 2.65
N LYS A 160 -8.73 -18.28 2.52
CA LYS A 160 -7.45 -18.36 1.80
C LYS A 160 -6.47 -17.33 2.32
N THR A 161 -5.18 -17.60 2.14
CA THR A 161 -4.06 -16.69 2.42
C THR A 161 -3.25 -16.36 1.16
N GLU A 162 -3.46 -17.13 0.08
CA GLU A 162 -2.82 -16.89 -1.21
C GLU A 162 -3.57 -15.84 -2.02
N THR A 163 -2.82 -14.94 -2.66
CA THR A 163 -3.35 -13.86 -3.47
C THR A 163 -2.40 -13.46 -4.59
N LEU A 164 -2.92 -12.66 -5.54
CA LEU A 164 -2.18 -12.04 -6.62
C LEU A 164 -2.14 -10.53 -6.40
N HIS A 165 -0.98 -10.00 -6.05
CA HIS A 165 -0.75 -8.56 -5.88
C HIS A 165 -0.17 -7.93 -7.13
N LYS A 166 -0.56 -6.68 -7.42
CA LYS A 166 -0.02 -5.90 -8.54
C LYS A 166 0.58 -4.60 -8.02
N GLU A 167 1.83 -4.36 -8.39
CA GLU A 167 2.59 -3.19 -7.96
C GLU A 167 3.57 -2.76 -9.05
N HIS A 168 3.63 -1.47 -9.39
CA HIS A 168 4.55 -0.89 -10.39
C HIS A 168 4.62 -1.65 -11.72
N GLY A 169 3.49 -2.21 -12.19
CA GLY A 169 3.42 -3.00 -13.40
C GLY A 169 3.95 -4.44 -13.28
N CYS A 170 4.36 -4.85 -12.08
CA CYS A 170 4.71 -6.22 -11.74
C CYS A 170 3.52 -6.95 -11.11
N VAL A 171 3.60 -8.29 -11.16
CA VAL A 171 2.61 -9.21 -10.61
C VAL A 171 3.28 -10.14 -9.62
N TYR A 172 2.74 -10.26 -8.41
CA TYR A 172 3.30 -11.08 -7.34
C TYR A 172 2.27 -12.06 -6.81
N HIS A 173 2.49 -13.34 -7.02
CA HIS A 173 1.82 -14.40 -6.29
C HIS A 173 2.45 -14.48 -4.88
N VAL A 174 1.64 -14.52 -3.86
CA VAL A 174 2.09 -14.63 -2.48
C VAL A 174 1.07 -15.37 -1.63
N ASP A 175 1.56 -16.27 -0.77
CA ASP A 175 0.80 -16.79 0.36
C ASP A 175 1.26 -16.09 1.63
N LEU A 176 0.40 -15.24 2.19
CA LEU A 176 0.73 -14.41 3.34
C LEU A 176 1.04 -15.21 4.62
N ALA A 177 0.54 -16.46 4.72
CA ALA A 177 0.86 -17.35 5.82
C ALA A 177 2.22 -18.06 5.66
N ARG A 178 2.81 -18.05 4.46
CA ARG A 178 4.04 -18.81 4.15
C ARG A 178 5.22 -17.98 3.73
N ALA A 179 4.97 -16.73 3.28
CA ALA A 179 6.02 -15.81 2.87
C ALA A 179 5.69 -14.39 3.30
N TYR A 180 6.70 -13.68 3.80
CA TYR A 180 6.54 -12.28 4.16
C TYR A 180 6.31 -11.41 2.92
N PHE A 181 5.30 -10.55 2.98
CA PHE A 181 5.07 -9.50 2.00
C PHE A 181 4.43 -8.28 2.67
N SER A 182 4.88 -7.07 2.30
CA SER A 182 4.31 -5.83 2.82
C SER A 182 4.09 -4.81 1.69
N PRO A 183 2.83 -4.45 1.38
CA PRO A 183 2.53 -3.44 0.37
C PRO A 183 3.01 -2.03 0.78
N ARG A 184 3.30 -1.83 2.07
CA ARG A 184 3.83 -0.56 2.60
C ARG A 184 5.27 -0.27 2.16
N LEU A 185 5.97 -1.26 1.60
CA LEU A 185 7.33 -1.10 1.06
C LEU A 185 7.33 -0.76 -0.44
N SER A 186 6.16 -0.63 -1.06
CA SER A 186 6.00 -0.34 -2.49
C SER A 186 6.83 0.86 -2.96
N TYR A 187 6.87 1.92 -2.17
CA TYR A 187 7.70 3.09 -2.47
C TYR A 187 9.21 2.74 -2.48
N GLU A 188 9.68 1.93 -1.51
CA GLU A 188 11.09 1.53 -1.44
C GLU A 188 11.47 0.61 -2.60
N HIS A 189 10.60 -0.35 -2.97
CA HIS A 189 10.82 -1.19 -4.14
C HIS A 189 11.04 -0.34 -5.39
N HIS A 190 10.21 0.68 -5.58
CA HIS A 190 10.32 1.58 -6.74
C HIS A 190 11.55 2.49 -6.67
N ARG A 191 11.84 3.07 -5.49
CA ARG A 191 12.99 3.95 -5.27
C ARG A 191 14.30 3.24 -5.59
N VAL A 192 14.54 2.07 -4.99
CA VAL A 192 15.76 1.30 -5.23
C VAL A 192 15.87 0.89 -6.69
N ALA A 193 14.76 0.45 -7.31
CA ALA A 193 14.77 0.11 -8.74
C ALA A 193 15.10 1.29 -9.65
N LEU A 194 14.86 2.54 -9.23
CA LEU A 194 15.25 3.74 -9.98
C LEU A 194 16.75 4.06 -9.88
N GLU A 195 17.40 3.64 -8.80
CA GLU A 195 18.82 3.92 -8.55
C GLU A 195 19.76 2.90 -9.18
N VAL A 196 19.26 1.71 -9.54
CA VAL A 196 20.02 0.70 -10.27
C VAL A 196 20.32 1.18 -11.69
N ARG A 197 21.45 0.78 -12.25
CA ARG A 197 21.88 1.11 -13.62
C ARG A 197 22.01 -0.15 -14.46
N ASP A 198 21.86 0.00 -15.76
CA ASP A 198 22.16 -1.10 -16.69
C ASP A 198 23.63 -1.53 -16.56
N GLY A 199 23.89 -2.83 -16.60
CA GLY A 199 25.20 -3.45 -16.38
C GLY A 199 25.48 -3.83 -14.92
N GLU A 200 24.68 -3.38 -13.94
CA GLU A 200 24.90 -3.73 -12.53
C GLU A 200 24.54 -5.19 -12.23
N THR A 201 25.34 -5.78 -11.34
CA THR A 201 25.02 -7.04 -10.62
C THR A 201 24.47 -6.68 -9.26
N VAL A 202 23.24 -7.13 -8.98
CA VAL A 202 22.53 -6.86 -7.71
C VAL A 202 22.37 -8.15 -6.93
N VAL A 203 22.69 -8.14 -5.63
CA VAL A 203 22.41 -9.22 -4.69
C VAL A 203 21.31 -8.75 -3.72
N ASP A 204 20.14 -9.38 -3.82
CA ASP A 204 19.03 -9.20 -2.89
C ASP A 204 19.10 -10.31 -1.85
N MET A 205 19.64 -9.98 -0.67
CA MET A 205 20.04 -10.95 0.36
C MET A 205 18.83 -11.59 1.07
N PHE A 206 17.67 -10.94 1.05
CA PHE A 206 16.45 -11.38 1.75
C PHE A 206 15.24 -11.12 0.85
N ALA A 207 15.21 -11.79 -0.31
CA ALA A 207 14.37 -11.44 -1.42
C ALA A 207 12.87 -11.69 -1.21
N GLY A 208 12.50 -12.60 -0.30
CA GLY A 208 11.11 -12.99 -0.13
C GLY A 208 10.51 -13.51 -1.44
N VAL A 209 9.36 -12.96 -1.82
CA VAL A 209 8.69 -13.28 -3.10
C VAL A 209 9.20 -12.44 -4.29
N GLY A 210 10.24 -11.63 -4.07
CA GLY A 210 11.00 -10.91 -5.09
C GLY A 210 10.56 -9.49 -5.45
N PRO A 211 9.98 -8.68 -4.55
CA PRO A 211 9.47 -7.37 -4.94
C PRO A 211 10.57 -6.39 -5.41
N PHE A 212 11.74 -6.37 -4.78
CA PHE A 212 12.90 -5.60 -5.25
C PHE A 212 13.47 -6.20 -6.53
N SER A 213 13.85 -7.47 -6.47
CA SER A 213 14.55 -8.20 -7.54
C SER A 213 13.81 -8.16 -8.87
N ILE A 214 12.50 -8.43 -8.86
CA ILE A 214 11.68 -8.49 -10.07
C ILE A 214 11.44 -7.09 -10.65
N LEU A 215 11.17 -6.09 -9.82
CA LEU A 215 10.96 -4.73 -10.29
C LEU A 215 12.24 -4.16 -10.93
N ILE A 216 13.41 -4.40 -10.32
CA ILE A 216 14.72 -4.04 -10.88
C ILE A 216 14.88 -4.68 -12.26
N ALA A 217 14.72 -6.01 -12.35
CA ALA A 217 14.91 -6.76 -13.59
C ALA A 217 13.90 -6.37 -14.68
N LYS A 218 12.69 -5.99 -14.32
CA LYS A 218 11.67 -5.54 -15.28
C LYS A 218 11.94 -4.14 -15.84
N ARG A 219 12.60 -3.31 -15.03
CA ARG A 219 12.88 -1.91 -15.38
C ARG A 219 14.13 -1.76 -16.22
N HIS A 220 15.15 -2.56 -15.98
CA HIS A 220 16.46 -2.47 -16.64
C HIS A 220 16.61 -3.53 -17.73
N LYS A 221 17.27 -3.16 -18.84
CA LYS A 221 17.50 -4.06 -19.97
C LYS A 221 18.64 -5.02 -19.70
N ASP A 222 19.71 -4.52 -19.11
CA ASP A 222 20.93 -5.25 -18.78
C ASP A 222 21.19 -5.17 -17.28
N VAL A 223 20.77 -6.20 -16.54
CA VAL A 223 20.99 -6.33 -15.09
C VAL A 223 21.01 -7.81 -14.72
N ARG A 224 21.85 -8.18 -13.77
CA ARG A 224 21.85 -9.52 -13.15
C ARG A 224 21.43 -9.38 -11.70
N VAL A 225 20.42 -10.12 -11.28
CA VAL A 225 19.91 -10.08 -9.91
C VAL A 225 19.99 -11.49 -9.32
N TYR A 226 20.77 -11.65 -8.27
CA TYR A 226 20.77 -12.84 -7.43
C TYR A 226 19.83 -12.60 -6.24
N ALA A 227 18.75 -13.36 -6.19
CA ALA A 227 17.68 -13.19 -5.21
C ALA A 227 17.68 -14.37 -4.25
N ILE A 228 18.15 -14.14 -3.02
CA ILE A 228 18.39 -15.17 -2.00
C ILE A 228 17.27 -15.11 -0.96
N ASP A 229 16.76 -16.25 -0.56
CA ASP A 229 15.92 -16.38 0.61
C ASP A 229 16.08 -17.76 1.24
N ILE A 230 16.06 -17.83 2.57
CA ILE A 230 16.17 -19.09 3.32
C ILE A 230 14.83 -19.84 3.37
N ASN A 231 13.71 -19.15 3.13
CA ASN A 231 12.38 -19.73 3.18
C ASN A 231 12.02 -20.41 1.84
N PRO A 232 11.85 -21.75 1.83
CA PRO A 232 11.55 -22.49 0.59
C PRO A 232 10.21 -22.09 -0.05
N TYR A 233 9.24 -21.66 0.74
CA TYR A 233 7.97 -21.14 0.22
C TYR A 233 8.14 -19.77 -0.46
N ALA A 234 8.95 -18.89 0.12
CA ALA A 234 9.26 -17.61 -0.49
C ALA A 234 9.94 -17.82 -1.85
N VAL A 235 10.94 -18.69 -1.92
CA VAL A 235 11.64 -19.01 -3.17
C VAL A 235 10.74 -19.71 -4.18
N HIS A 236 9.79 -20.54 -3.75
CA HIS A 236 8.77 -21.10 -4.64
C HIS A 236 7.96 -19.98 -5.31
N TYR A 237 7.44 -19.02 -4.54
CA TYR A 237 6.69 -17.88 -5.08
C TYR A 237 7.60 -16.94 -5.89
N LEU A 238 8.85 -16.74 -5.49
CA LEU A 238 9.84 -15.98 -6.25
C LEU A 238 10.00 -16.53 -7.67
N LYS A 239 10.21 -17.85 -7.83
CA LYS A 239 10.30 -18.52 -9.12
C LYS A 239 9.03 -18.33 -9.97
N LYS A 240 7.85 -18.49 -9.35
CA LYS A 240 6.55 -18.26 -10.00
C LYS A 240 6.41 -16.79 -10.47
N ASN A 241 6.87 -15.86 -9.66
CA ASN A 241 6.81 -14.42 -9.95
C ASN A 241 7.81 -13.98 -11.03
N ILE A 242 9.01 -14.56 -11.03
CA ILE A 242 10.00 -14.36 -12.09
C ILE A 242 9.40 -14.75 -13.45
N ALA A 243 8.76 -15.92 -13.52
CA ALA A 243 8.09 -16.38 -14.75
C ALA A 243 6.91 -15.48 -15.15
N ALA A 244 6.05 -15.11 -14.18
CA ALA A 244 4.87 -14.26 -14.41
C ALA A 244 5.23 -12.84 -14.90
N ASN A 245 6.44 -12.36 -14.60
CA ASN A 245 6.92 -11.03 -15.00
C ASN A 245 7.89 -11.08 -16.19
N HIS A 246 8.21 -12.27 -16.73
CA HIS A 246 9.11 -12.47 -17.88
C HIS A 246 10.52 -11.92 -17.65
N VAL A 247 11.13 -12.23 -16.49
CA VAL A 247 12.47 -11.77 -16.10
C VAL A 247 13.44 -12.91 -15.80
N GLN A 248 13.19 -14.11 -16.35
CA GLN A 248 13.97 -15.34 -16.10
C GLN A 248 15.45 -15.20 -16.51
N GLU A 249 15.72 -14.43 -17.55
CA GLU A 249 17.07 -14.19 -18.06
C GLU A 249 17.93 -13.30 -17.12
N LYS A 250 17.27 -12.58 -16.19
CA LYS A 250 17.91 -11.54 -15.37
C LYS A 250 17.92 -11.85 -13.88
N VAL A 251 16.98 -12.65 -13.39
CA VAL A 251 16.84 -12.96 -11.96
C VAL A 251 17.13 -14.44 -11.71
N THR A 252 18.13 -14.70 -10.89
CA THR A 252 18.50 -16.03 -10.41
C THR A 252 17.98 -16.21 -8.98
N PRO A 253 16.92 -17.01 -8.76
CA PRO A 253 16.42 -17.30 -7.43
C PRO A 253 17.28 -18.37 -6.74
N ILE A 254 17.71 -18.12 -5.50
CA ILE A 254 18.56 -19.01 -4.72
C ILE A 254 17.88 -19.31 -3.39
N LEU A 255 17.70 -20.61 -3.10
CA LEU A 255 17.28 -21.08 -1.78
C LEU A 255 18.53 -21.39 -0.97
N GLY A 256 18.74 -20.73 0.15
CA GLY A 256 19.88 -20.99 1.02
C GLY A 256 20.06 -19.92 2.08
N ASP A 257 20.97 -20.20 3.00
CA ASP A 257 21.47 -19.20 3.92
C ASP A 257 22.36 -18.20 3.17
N VAL A 258 22.18 -16.93 3.43
CA VAL A 258 22.89 -15.87 2.70
C VAL A 258 24.41 -15.90 2.97
N GLU A 259 24.84 -16.31 4.16
CA GLU A 259 26.27 -16.43 4.51
C GLU A 259 26.93 -17.50 3.64
N GLU A 260 26.32 -18.70 3.58
CA GLU A 260 26.81 -19.80 2.75
C GLU A 260 26.79 -19.47 1.25
N VAL A 261 25.69 -18.88 0.77
CA VAL A 261 25.52 -18.54 -0.65
C VAL A 261 26.51 -17.47 -1.09
N VAL A 262 26.79 -16.46 -0.26
CA VAL A 262 27.76 -15.41 -0.59
C VAL A 262 29.17 -15.98 -0.61
N ASP A 263 29.57 -16.72 0.40
CA ASP A 263 30.91 -17.33 0.49
C ASP A 263 31.20 -18.24 -0.71
N GLU A 264 30.25 -19.13 -1.06
CA GLU A 264 30.43 -20.09 -2.11
C GLU A 264 30.45 -19.51 -3.55
N ARG A 265 29.67 -18.42 -3.81
CA ARG A 265 29.33 -18.07 -5.22
C ARG A 265 29.29 -16.58 -5.51
N LEU A 266 29.13 -15.70 -4.53
CA LEU A 266 28.79 -14.31 -4.77
C LEU A 266 29.79 -13.31 -4.18
N THR A 267 30.90 -13.79 -3.65
CA THR A 267 31.96 -12.93 -3.10
C THR A 267 32.55 -12.02 -4.18
N GLY A 268 32.53 -10.71 -3.92
CA GLY A 268 33.16 -9.68 -4.74
C GLY A 268 32.51 -9.39 -6.08
N ILE A 269 31.27 -9.87 -6.33
CA ILE A 269 30.64 -9.71 -7.64
C ILE A 269 29.61 -8.60 -7.72
N ALA A 270 29.06 -8.16 -6.56
CA ALA A 270 27.92 -7.24 -6.54
C ALA A 270 28.35 -5.77 -6.71
N ASP A 271 27.71 -5.08 -7.62
CA ASP A 271 27.72 -3.61 -7.68
C ASP A 271 26.79 -3.02 -6.60
N ARG A 272 25.76 -3.81 -6.21
CA ARG A 272 24.73 -3.39 -5.28
C ARG A 272 24.21 -4.54 -4.44
N VAL A 273 23.97 -4.27 -3.15
CA VAL A 273 23.40 -5.24 -2.20
C VAL A 273 22.15 -4.63 -1.56
N ILE A 274 21.08 -5.42 -1.43
CA ILE A 274 19.82 -5.03 -0.76
C ILE A 274 19.65 -5.90 0.50
N MET A 275 19.54 -5.25 1.66
CA MET A 275 19.45 -5.89 2.96
C MET A 275 18.12 -5.53 3.65
N ASN A 276 17.01 -6.09 3.18
CA ASN A 276 15.68 -5.80 3.76
C ASN A 276 15.28 -6.83 4.84
N LEU A 277 16.10 -6.95 5.87
CA LEU A 277 15.85 -7.73 7.09
C LEU A 277 16.00 -6.83 8.33
N PRO A 278 15.12 -5.84 8.56
CA PRO A 278 15.38 -4.70 9.45
C PRO A 278 15.60 -5.05 10.93
N GLU A 279 15.20 -6.23 11.38
CA GLU A 279 15.43 -6.69 12.76
C GLU A 279 16.88 -7.13 12.99
N ARG A 280 17.49 -7.76 11.99
CA ARG A 280 18.78 -8.45 12.08
C ARG A 280 19.80 -7.99 11.03
N ALA A 281 19.50 -6.97 10.23
CA ALA A 281 20.35 -6.55 9.11
C ALA A 281 21.80 -6.27 9.52
N VAL A 282 22.03 -5.77 10.74
CA VAL A 282 23.37 -5.47 11.25
C VAL A 282 24.25 -6.72 11.35
N GLU A 283 23.67 -7.89 11.61
CA GLU A 283 24.39 -9.17 11.73
C GLU A 283 25.02 -9.61 10.40
N TYR A 284 24.46 -9.16 9.29
CA TYR A 284 24.84 -9.54 7.92
C TYR A 284 25.60 -8.45 7.17
N VAL A 285 26.04 -7.38 7.83
CA VAL A 285 26.77 -6.29 7.17
C VAL A 285 28.13 -6.77 6.64
N ASN A 286 28.82 -7.65 7.38
CA ASN A 286 30.05 -8.27 6.90
C ASN A 286 29.83 -9.07 5.61
N VAL A 287 28.82 -9.91 5.57
CA VAL A 287 28.45 -10.72 4.39
C VAL A 287 28.09 -9.82 3.20
N ALA A 288 27.36 -8.73 3.44
CA ALA A 288 27.08 -7.74 2.41
C ALA A 288 28.35 -7.06 1.89
N CYS A 289 29.30 -6.75 2.76
CA CYS A 289 30.61 -6.21 2.38
C CYS A 289 31.44 -7.20 1.57
N GLU A 290 31.36 -8.49 1.86
CA GLU A 290 32.01 -9.57 1.11
C GLU A 290 31.39 -9.76 -0.28
N ALA A 291 30.05 -9.67 -0.38
CA ALA A 291 29.37 -9.76 -1.67
C ALA A 291 29.69 -8.59 -2.62
N LEU A 292 29.92 -7.39 -2.06
CA LEU A 292 30.23 -6.19 -2.84
C LEU A 292 31.63 -6.27 -3.48
N LYS A 293 31.77 -5.73 -4.69
CA LYS A 293 33.06 -5.50 -5.33
C LYS A 293 34.00 -4.74 -4.40
N ILE A 294 35.28 -5.08 -4.48
CA ILE A 294 36.29 -4.53 -3.53
C ILE A 294 36.53 -3.04 -3.77
N GLU A 295 36.49 -2.61 -5.02
CA GLU A 295 36.74 -1.22 -5.39
C GLU A 295 35.63 -0.30 -4.92
N ARG A 296 34.39 -0.73 -5.11
CA ARG A 296 33.21 0.09 -4.84
C ARG A 296 31.92 -0.69 -5.02
N GLY A 297 30.95 -0.48 -4.10
CA GLY A 297 29.58 -0.96 -4.27
C GLY A 297 28.60 -0.14 -3.48
N VAL A 298 27.30 -0.34 -3.70
CA VAL A 298 26.20 0.34 -2.99
C VAL A 298 25.44 -0.64 -2.11
N MET A 299 25.23 -0.28 -0.87
CA MET A 299 24.45 -1.04 0.10
C MET A 299 23.15 -0.31 0.43
N HIS A 300 22.01 -0.97 0.26
CA HIS A 300 20.70 -0.54 0.76
C HIS A 300 20.39 -1.27 2.06
N TYR A 301 20.60 -0.59 3.17
CA TYR A 301 20.48 -1.14 4.52
C TYR A 301 19.16 -0.69 5.15
N TYR A 302 18.32 -1.64 5.56
CA TYR A 302 17.07 -1.39 6.26
C TYR A 302 17.17 -1.86 7.70
N VAL A 303 16.80 -0.99 8.66
CA VAL A 303 16.93 -1.29 10.10
C VAL A 303 15.75 -0.72 10.89
N PHE A 304 15.38 -1.38 11.98
CA PHE A 304 14.50 -0.79 12.99
C PHE A 304 15.32 -0.02 14.03
N THR A 305 14.86 1.19 14.33
CA THR A 305 15.44 2.05 15.37
C THR A 305 14.35 2.63 16.27
N SER A 306 14.69 2.81 17.55
CA SER A 306 13.81 3.39 18.57
C SER A 306 14.45 4.59 19.30
N ALA A 307 15.55 5.11 18.78
CA ALA A 307 16.27 6.23 19.38
C ALA A 307 15.55 7.57 19.18
N PRO A 308 15.83 8.60 19.98
CA PRO A 308 15.32 9.95 19.77
C PRO A 308 15.65 10.51 18.37
N ASP A 309 16.83 10.21 17.84
CA ASP A 309 17.20 10.44 16.44
C ASP A 309 17.38 9.10 15.71
N PRO A 310 16.31 8.58 15.07
CA PRO A 310 16.36 7.29 14.40
C PRO A 310 17.28 7.26 13.18
N LEU A 311 17.50 8.39 12.51
CA LEU A 311 18.38 8.46 11.35
C LEU A 311 19.84 8.38 11.76
N GLU A 312 20.23 9.11 12.79
CA GLU A 312 21.59 9.08 13.28
C GLU A 312 21.92 7.72 13.91
N ALA A 313 21.02 7.12 14.68
CA ALA A 313 21.19 5.78 15.22
C ALA A 313 21.42 4.72 14.12
N ALA A 314 20.69 4.81 13.01
CA ALA A 314 20.87 3.91 11.88
C ALA A 314 22.23 4.11 11.19
N ARG A 315 22.65 5.38 10.98
CA ARG A 315 23.95 5.72 10.39
C ARG A 315 25.11 5.21 11.24
N VAL A 316 25.09 5.48 12.54
CA VAL A 316 26.13 5.05 13.46
C VAL A 316 26.26 3.54 13.46
N ARG A 317 25.12 2.82 13.60
CA ARG A 317 25.11 1.35 13.61
C ARG A 317 25.70 0.75 12.32
N LEU A 318 25.32 1.29 11.14
CA LEU A 318 25.89 0.83 9.89
C LEU A 318 27.38 1.15 9.78
N THR A 319 27.79 2.36 10.17
CA THR A 319 29.19 2.80 10.11
C THR A 319 30.09 1.90 10.94
N GLU A 320 29.67 1.57 12.16
CA GLU A 320 30.42 0.69 13.06
C GLU A 320 30.54 -0.73 12.48
N ALA A 321 29.44 -1.28 11.93
CA ALA A 321 29.42 -2.62 11.36
C ALA A 321 30.31 -2.71 10.10
N VAL A 322 30.27 -1.73 9.20
CA VAL A 322 31.12 -1.68 8.01
C VAL A 322 32.60 -1.54 8.38
N LYS A 323 32.91 -0.74 9.40
CA LYS A 323 34.27 -0.59 9.91
C LYS A 323 34.82 -1.91 10.46
N GLN A 324 34.02 -2.73 11.10
CA GLN A 324 34.39 -4.06 11.56
C GLN A 324 34.75 -5.02 10.41
N SER A 325 34.19 -4.79 9.22
CA SER A 325 34.52 -5.54 8.00
C SER A 325 35.77 -4.99 7.27
N ASN A 326 36.57 -4.12 7.91
CA ASN A 326 37.70 -3.44 7.29
C ASN A 326 37.39 -2.66 6.02
N ARG A 327 36.17 -2.17 5.89
CA ARG A 327 35.71 -1.35 4.77
C ARG A 327 35.39 0.07 5.25
N HIS A 328 35.32 1.00 4.32
CA HIS A 328 34.88 2.37 4.56
C HIS A 328 33.55 2.62 3.87
N LEU A 329 32.78 3.56 4.38
CA LEU A 329 31.52 3.94 3.74
C LEU A 329 31.35 5.45 3.64
N LYS A 330 30.57 5.83 2.64
CA LYS A 330 30.01 7.16 2.47
C LYS A 330 28.50 7.03 2.46
N ILE A 331 27.81 7.66 3.43
CA ILE A 331 26.34 7.71 3.45
C ILE A 331 25.86 8.55 2.26
N LEU A 332 25.00 7.96 1.42
CA LEU A 332 24.36 8.61 0.29
C LEU A 332 22.99 9.18 0.68
N LEU A 333 22.21 8.39 1.44
CA LEU A 333 20.88 8.73 1.88
C LEU A 333 20.61 8.08 3.24
N ALA A 334 19.86 8.78 4.11
CA ALA A 334 19.18 8.15 5.24
C ALA A 334 17.77 8.74 5.36
N ARG A 335 16.76 7.87 5.49
CA ARG A 335 15.37 8.28 5.55
C ARG A 335 14.51 7.37 6.41
N ILE A 336 13.47 7.93 7.01
CA ILE A 336 12.41 7.14 7.64
C ILE A 336 11.53 6.54 6.53
N VAL A 337 11.39 5.22 6.55
CA VAL A 337 10.49 4.48 5.64
C VAL A 337 9.06 4.53 6.18
N ARG A 338 8.89 4.15 7.46
CA ARG A 338 7.60 4.14 8.15
C ARG A 338 7.78 4.05 9.67
N ALA A 339 6.76 4.47 10.41
CA ALA A 339 6.61 4.08 11.81
C ALA A 339 6.10 2.62 11.88
N THR A 340 6.62 1.83 12.82
CA THR A 340 6.28 0.41 13.02
C THR A 340 5.60 0.16 14.35
N ALA A 341 5.95 0.96 15.36
CA ALA A 341 5.33 1.01 16.68
C ALA A 341 5.54 2.41 17.28
N PRO A 342 4.91 2.74 18.41
CA PRO A 342 5.23 3.97 19.12
C PRO A 342 6.74 4.09 19.34
N PHE A 343 7.32 5.23 18.94
CA PHE A 343 8.77 5.52 19.05
C PHE A 343 9.69 4.52 18.33
N THR A 344 9.18 3.76 17.37
CA THR A 344 9.97 2.80 16.58
C THR A 344 9.71 3.01 15.09
N TRP A 345 10.81 3.14 14.34
CA TRP A 345 10.77 3.41 12.90
C TRP A 345 11.58 2.40 12.12
N GLN A 346 11.12 2.09 10.93
CA GLN A 346 11.95 1.47 9.89
C GLN A 346 12.69 2.57 9.16
N VAL A 347 14.01 2.48 9.14
CA VAL A 347 14.91 3.43 8.48
C VAL A 347 15.61 2.71 7.32
N ALA A 348 15.76 3.40 6.19
CA ALA A 348 16.62 3.02 5.09
C ALA A 348 17.88 3.89 5.10
N VAL A 349 19.04 3.26 4.96
CA VAL A 349 20.33 3.91 4.76
C VAL A 349 20.95 3.36 3.49
N ASP A 350 21.20 4.24 2.53
CA ASP A 350 21.97 3.90 1.32
C ASP A 350 23.40 4.40 1.52
N ALA A 351 24.35 3.52 1.33
CA ALA A 351 25.77 3.80 1.52
C ALA A 351 26.60 3.27 0.37
N GLU A 352 27.58 4.06 -0.03
CA GLU A 352 28.65 3.62 -0.93
C GLU A 352 29.76 3.01 -0.07
N ILE A 353 30.16 1.78 -0.37
CA ILE A 353 31.16 0.97 0.35
C ILE A 353 32.43 0.88 -0.48
N HIS A 354 33.59 1.11 0.18
CA HIS A 354 34.93 1.07 -0.45
C HIS A 354 35.86 0.14 0.27
#